data_8d26bc97f0345014b91ce74800f918fa
#
_entry.id   8d26bc97f0345014b91ce74800f918fa
#
_cell.length_a   1.000
_cell.length_b   1.000
_cell.length_c   1.000
_cell.angle_alpha   90.00
_cell.angle_beta   90.00
_cell.angle_gamma   90.00
#
_symmetry.space_group_name_H-M   'P 1'
#
loop_
_entity.id
_entity.type
_entity.pdbx_description
1 polymer ?
#
loop_
_entity_poly.entity_id
_entity_poly.type
_entity_poly.pdbx_seq_one_letter_code
_entity_poly.pdbx_strand_id
1 'polypeptide(L)'
;MNKKYFLIGNAHIDPVWQWCVPEGLSVVKSTFRSALDRMIEYPNYVFTSACASYYKWIKLSEPEMFEEIKEGIKEGRWNYAGGMWVQPDCNIPYGESFARHFLYSQRFFKENFGAITESGYNVDSFGHNGMLPQLLRKAGMKNYVYLRPSRDAEKKDLPESSLHYWNSPDGSSVTAFHILDGYGDDLRDERVARYEKQDHSQMLFYGIGNHGGGPAQEHLKQAEKLIEKGNSVYSGVDEFFDYVRENETDDIPTVNEDLQHHASGCYSANSKIKKLNREAENELIYAEKIDVLASVLAKSATKSAEIEKAWERVMFNQFHDILAGCSIKPAYDDAYAGFGYAKEAAMEIGTFAAERISWRINTTKFFDSELSEIRGRLWTRSGEGSPMVVFNPHSFPVKGYASFGEHWATGVVDENDNDVEFQMIRAPYTDGQSRNRCLFNVEIPAYGYSTYFIFRDKQNYVPQERENQFAIGEKFIENSVVRLEFDSDGRIISYFNKKKNKEFCEKPLSAIVCEDRDSDTWGHLVFDFNKDVGSFGNAEFTVEETGTLRATLRVKSYYNNSVLIQYYTLYKDSDKVEVRCKTSFKEEYKILKLSFPVAISDPKAVYSMPFGFIKKKPHGEEEPSQGWVSPETD
;
A
#
# COMPACT_ATOMS: atom_id res chain seq x y z
N MET A 1 -35.42 2.32 -26.96
CA MET A 1 -36.05 1.97 -25.66
C MET A 1 -36.21 3.22 -24.83
N ASN A 2 -37.25 3.33 -23.98
CA ASN A 2 -37.31 4.46 -23.03
C ASN A 2 -36.26 4.25 -21.93
N LYS A 3 -35.34 5.20 -21.79
CA LYS A 3 -34.34 5.18 -20.72
C LYS A 3 -35.00 5.16 -19.34
N LYS A 4 -34.42 4.40 -18.42
CA LYS A 4 -34.85 4.36 -17.00
C LYS A 4 -33.85 5.05 -16.12
N TYR A 5 -34.33 5.65 -15.03
CA TYR A 5 -33.53 6.22 -13.98
C TYR A 5 -33.67 5.38 -12.72
N PHE A 6 -32.54 4.86 -12.24
CA PHE A 6 -32.43 4.08 -11.03
C PHE A 6 -31.98 5.00 -9.90
N LEU A 7 -32.88 5.26 -8.95
CA LEU A 7 -32.66 6.21 -7.88
C LEU A 7 -31.91 5.55 -6.72
N ILE A 8 -30.65 5.89 -6.55
CA ILE A 8 -29.76 5.29 -5.56
C ILE A 8 -29.67 6.18 -4.33
N GLY A 9 -30.51 5.90 -3.33
CA GLY A 9 -30.45 6.57 -2.03
C GLY A 9 -29.25 6.10 -1.25
N ASN A 10 -28.32 7.00 -0.91
CA ASN A 10 -27.08 6.62 -0.25
C ASN A 10 -26.55 7.69 0.73
N ALA A 11 -25.55 7.29 1.51
CA ALA A 11 -24.65 8.17 2.22
C ALA A 11 -23.23 7.65 2.04
N HIS A 12 -22.38 8.42 1.35
CA HIS A 12 -20.94 8.26 1.51
C HIS A 12 -20.57 8.82 2.89
N ILE A 13 -19.90 8.04 3.71
CA ILE A 13 -19.51 8.45 5.07
C ILE A 13 -18.00 8.30 5.17
N ASP A 14 -17.33 9.36 5.66
CA ASP A 14 -15.94 9.29 6.06
C ASP A 14 -15.89 8.85 7.53
N PRO A 15 -15.38 7.64 7.84
CA PRO A 15 -15.33 7.16 9.22
C PRO A 15 -14.33 7.97 10.07
N VAL A 16 -13.45 8.71 9.38
CA VAL A 16 -12.41 9.58 9.94
C VAL A 16 -11.90 10.49 8.83
N TRP A 17 -11.80 11.78 9.08
CA TRP A 17 -11.24 12.78 8.15
C TRP A 17 -10.95 14.10 8.89
N GLN A 18 -11.89 15.03 8.94
CA GLN A 18 -11.83 16.25 9.77
C GLN A 18 -12.36 16.00 11.20
N TRP A 19 -12.56 14.76 11.54
CA TRP A 19 -12.97 14.22 12.83
C TRP A 19 -12.30 12.87 13.08
N CYS A 20 -12.40 12.39 14.32
CA CYS A 20 -11.84 11.13 14.76
C CYS A 20 -12.88 10.00 14.75
N VAL A 21 -12.43 8.76 14.92
CA VAL A 21 -13.24 7.54 14.88
C VAL A 21 -14.49 7.57 15.76
N PRO A 22 -14.49 8.11 17.02
CA PRO A 22 -15.72 8.16 17.82
C PRO A 22 -16.86 8.96 17.19
N GLU A 23 -16.54 10.05 16.49
CA GLU A 23 -17.53 10.84 15.75
C GLU A 23 -18.00 10.08 14.51
N GLY A 24 -17.08 9.49 13.75
CA GLY A 24 -17.43 8.67 12.59
C GLY A 24 -18.35 7.50 12.93
N LEU A 25 -18.12 6.83 14.07
CA LEU A 25 -19.01 5.79 14.56
C LEU A 25 -20.43 6.34 14.86
N SER A 26 -20.50 7.50 15.51
CA SER A 26 -21.78 8.16 15.81
C SER A 26 -22.52 8.56 14.53
N VAL A 27 -21.80 9.00 13.53
CA VAL A 27 -22.33 9.37 12.22
C VAL A 27 -22.90 8.15 11.48
N VAL A 28 -22.15 7.04 11.43
CA VAL A 28 -22.64 5.78 10.85
C VAL A 28 -23.93 5.33 11.52
N LYS A 29 -23.94 5.29 12.86
CA LYS A 29 -25.12 4.91 13.65
C LYS A 29 -26.33 5.80 13.34
N SER A 30 -26.15 7.11 13.36
CA SER A 30 -27.23 8.08 13.11
C SER A 30 -27.77 7.97 11.69
N THR A 31 -26.88 7.81 10.70
CA THR A 31 -27.26 7.66 9.30
C THR A 31 -28.04 6.35 9.06
N PHE A 32 -27.60 5.24 9.62
CA PHE A 32 -28.27 3.95 9.46
C PHE A 32 -29.64 3.97 10.16
N ARG A 33 -29.74 4.57 11.34
CA ARG A 33 -31.05 4.76 12.00
C ARG A 33 -31.97 5.63 11.15
N SER A 34 -31.48 6.76 10.65
CA SER A 34 -32.28 7.62 9.77
C SER A 34 -32.78 6.89 8.51
N ALA A 35 -31.93 6.05 7.89
CA ALA A 35 -32.33 5.29 6.70
C ALA A 35 -33.44 4.28 7.02
N LEU A 36 -33.35 3.56 8.16
CA LEU A 36 -34.40 2.64 8.61
C LEU A 36 -35.72 3.37 8.93
N ASP A 37 -35.65 4.53 9.57
CA ASP A 37 -36.83 5.35 9.85
C ASP A 37 -37.50 5.84 8.55
N ARG A 38 -36.70 6.26 7.55
CA ARG A 38 -37.22 6.62 6.22
C ARG A 38 -37.89 5.42 5.52
N MET A 39 -37.41 4.20 5.70
CA MET A 39 -38.05 3.00 5.15
C MET A 39 -39.46 2.75 5.71
N ILE A 40 -39.73 3.19 6.94
CA ILE A 40 -41.08 3.13 7.52
C ILE A 40 -41.98 4.16 6.88
N GLU A 41 -41.48 5.39 6.64
CA GLU A 41 -42.24 6.48 6.03
C GLU A 41 -42.48 6.29 4.52
N TYR A 42 -41.51 5.68 3.82
CA TYR A 42 -41.50 5.45 2.38
C TYR A 42 -41.31 3.95 2.09
N PRO A 43 -42.38 3.16 1.97
CA PRO A 43 -42.30 1.69 1.88
C PRO A 43 -41.50 1.14 0.67
N ASN A 44 -41.38 1.90 -0.40
CA ASN A 44 -40.62 1.51 -1.59
C ASN A 44 -39.18 2.03 -1.61
N TYR A 45 -38.79 2.83 -0.62
CA TYR A 45 -37.46 3.42 -0.55
C TYR A 45 -36.38 2.36 -0.37
N VAL A 46 -35.30 2.47 -1.15
CA VAL A 46 -34.09 1.63 -1.08
C VAL A 46 -32.90 2.48 -0.65
N PHE A 47 -32.17 2.01 0.34
CA PHE A 47 -30.93 2.64 0.82
C PHE A 47 -29.71 1.79 0.47
N THR A 48 -28.68 2.41 -0.08
CA THR A 48 -27.40 1.76 -0.41
C THR A 48 -26.29 2.24 0.53
N SER A 49 -25.55 1.30 1.12
CA SER A 49 -24.36 1.59 1.91
C SER A 49 -23.23 0.63 1.61
N ALA A 50 -22.01 1.15 1.57
CA ALA A 50 -20.76 0.38 1.41
C ALA A 50 -20.04 0.23 2.76
N CYS A 51 -18.86 -0.44 2.76
CA CYS A 51 -17.94 -0.62 3.88
C CYS A 51 -18.40 -1.64 4.95
N ALA A 52 -17.83 -2.84 4.89
CA ALA A 52 -18.13 -3.90 5.87
C ALA A 52 -17.82 -3.50 7.33
N SER A 53 -16.83 -2.61 7.54
CA SER A 53 -16.48 -2.09 8.87
C SER A 53 -17.64 -1.38 9.56
N TYR A 54 -18.50 -0.66 8.81
CA TYR A 54 -19.65 0.04 9.38
C TYR A 54 -20.70 -0.94 9.91
N TYR A 55 -21.00 -1.97 9.15
CA TYR A 55 -21.90 -3.04 9.57
C TYR A 55 -21.34 -3.81 10.78
N LYS A 56 -20.01 -4.02 10.84
CA LYS A 56 -19.37 -4.61 12.00
C LYS A 56 -19.50 -3.72 13.23
N TRP A 57 -19.36 -2.40 13.08
CA TRP A 57 -19.56 -1.45 14.16
C TRP A 57 -21.00 -1.51 14.70
N ILE A 58 -22.00 -1.47 13.81
CA ILE A 58 -23.42 -1.56 14.20
C ILE A 58 -23.70 -2.90 14.86
N LYS A 59 -23.23 -4.02 14.31
CA LYS A 59 -23.38 -5.34 14.91
C LYS A 59 -22.86 -5.39 16.36
N LEU A 60 -21.77 -4.68 16.66
CA LEU A 60 -21.13 -4.67 17.98
C LEU A 60 -21.78 -3.68 18.96
N SER A 61 -22.21 -2.51 18.46
CA SER A 61 -22.74 -1.44 19.32
C SER A 61 -24.25 -1.40 19.42
N GLU A 62 -24.96 -1.81 18.35
CA GLU A 62 -26.42 -1.73 18.22
C GLU A 62 -26.99 -3.01 17.59
N PRO A 63 -26.94 -4.15 18.31
CA PRO A 63 -27.35 -5.45 17.75
C PRO A 63 -28.80 -5.48 17.23
N GLU A 64 -29.73 -4.77 17.88
CA GLU A 64 -31.13 -4.68 17.46
C GLU A 64 -31.24 -3.96 16.09
N MET A 65 -30.57 -2.84 15.92
CA MET A 65 -30.50 -2.15 14.64
C MET A 65 -29.87 -3.01 13.54
N PHE A 66 -28.89 -3.83 13.90
CA PHE A 66 -28.28 -4.75 12.94
C PHE A 66 -29.29 -5.80 12.44
N GLU A 67 -30.19 -6.31 13.29
CA GLU A 67 -31.27 -7.21 12.85
C GLU A 67 -32.30 -6.47 11.98
N GLU A 68 -32.66 -5.19 12.29
CA GLU A 68 -33.52 -4.38 11.41
C GLU A 68 -32.91 -4.22 10.01
N ILE A 69 -31.59 -3.99 9.93
CA ILE A 69 -30.86 -3.92 8.64
C ILE A 69 -30.97 -5.25 7.88
N LYS A 70 -30.82 -6.39 8.57
CA LYS A 70 -30.97 -7.72 7.95
C LYS A 70 -32.38 -7.95 7.39
N GLU A 71 -33.42 -7.48 8.08
CA GLU A 71 -34.78 -7.53 7.54
C GLU A 71 -34.91 -6.62 6.30
N GLY A 72 -34.39 -5.39 6.34
CA GLY A 72 -34.35 -4.50 5.18
C GLY A 72 -33.64 -5.12 3.96
N ILE A 73 -32.56 -5.88 4.19
CA ILE A 73 -31.85 -6.64 3.13
C ILE A 73 -32.74 -7.73 2.55
N LYS A 74 -33.45 -8.52 3.38
CA LYS A 74 -34.37 -9.57 2.94
C LYS A 74 -35.54 -9.03 2.14
N GLU A 75 -36.01 -7.83 2.50
CA GLU A 75 -37.07 -7.12 1.78
C GLU A 75 -36.61 -6.45 0.49
N GLY A 76 -35.29 -6.46 0.19
CA GLY A 76 -34.69 -5.77 -0.97
C GLY A 76 -34.65 -4.26 -0.83
N ARG A 77 -34.86 -3.71 0.37
CA ARG A 77 -34.87 -2.26 0.64
C ARG A 77 -33.57 -1.72 1.21
N TRP A 78 -32.66 -2.59 1.62
CA TRP A 78 -31.31 -2.25 2.05
C TRP A 78 -30.29 -2.95 1.15
N ASN A 79 -29.57 -2.18 0.36
CA ASN A 79 -28.54 -2.68 -0.54
C ASN A 79 -27.14 -2.48 0.08
N TYR A 80 -26.40 -3.57 0.28
CA TYR A 80 -25.01 -3.52 0.70
C TYR A 80 -24.09 -3.69 -0.50
N ALA A 81 -23.18 -2.74 -0.70
CA ALA A 81 -22.29 -2.65 -1.85
C ALA A 81 -20.81 -2.59 -1.42
N GLY A 82 -19.91 -2.49 -2.39
CA GLY A 82 -18.50 -2.19 -2.22
C GLY A 82 -17.60 -3.40 -2.08
N GLY A 83 -17.96 -4.38 -1.28
CA GLY A 83 -17.15 -5.58 -1.08
C GLY A 83 -15.77 -5.34 -0.46
N MET A 84 -15.52 -4.16 0.11
CA MET A 84 -14.27 -3.77 0.77
C MET A 84 -14.53 -3.38 2.23
N TRP A 85 -13.48 -3.47 3.05
CA TRP A 85 -13.56 -3.16 4.49
C TRP A 85 -13.94 -1.71 4.76
N VAL A 86 -13.31 -0.80 4.04
CA VAL A 86 -13.64 0.62 3.88
C VAL A 86 -13.58 0.95 2.39
N GLN A 87 -13.82 2.20 1.99
CA GLN A 87 -13.45 2.70 0.65
C GLN A 87 -11.99 3.17 0.70
N PRO A 88 -11.02 2.30 0.33
CA PRO A 88 -9.60 2.60 0.51
C PRO A 88 -9.09 3.56 -0.56
N ASP A 89 -7.91 4.14 -0.33
CA ASP A 89 -7.08 4.61 -1.41
C ASP A 89 -6.82 3.44 -2.38
N CYS A 90 -7.04 3.66 -3.68
CA CYS A 90 -6.98 2.60 -4.68
C CYS A 90 -5.62 2.52 -5.43
N ASN A 91 -4.57 3.21 -4.95
CA ASN A 91 -3.23 3.20 -5.53
C ASN A 91 -2.14 2.76 -4.54
N ILE A 92 -2.16 3.27 -3.31
CA ILE A 92 -1.07 3.08 -2.33
C ILE A 92 -1.07 1.68 -1.68
N PRO A 93 -2.22 1.07 -1.29
CA PRO A 93 -2.23 -0.26 -0.68
C PRO A 93 -1.60 -1.31 -1.58
N TYR A 94 -0.85 -2.26 -0.98
CA TYR A 94 -0.26 -3.37 -1.72
C TYR A 94 -1.32 -4.37 -2.18
N GLY A 95 -0.99 -5.20 -3.16
CA GLY A 95 -1.94 -6.18 -3.71
C GLY A 95 -2.58 -7.08 -2.65
N GLU A 96 -1.81 -7.53 -1.65
CA GLU A 96 -2.32 -8.34 -0.55
C GLU A 96 -3.35 -7.58 0.31
N SER A 97 -3.18 -6.28 0.51
CA SER A 97 -4.18 -5.46 1.22
C SER A 97 -5.52 -5.45 0.51
N PHE A 98 -5.54 -5.29 -0.81
CA PHE A 98 -6.78 -5.41 -1.59
C PHE A 98 -7.41 -6.79 -1.45
N ALA A 99 -6.60 -7.85 -1.52
CA ALA A 99 -7.10 -9.22 -1.30
C ALA A 99 -7.74 -9.36 0.09
N ARG A 100 -7.18 -8.74 1.13
CA ARG A 100 -7.74 -8.74 2.49
C ARG A 100 -9.00 -7.88 2.62
N HIS A 101 -9.03 -6.71 1.97
CA HIS A 101 -10.24 -5.91 1.90
C HIS A 101 -11.42 -6.73 1.38
N PHE A 102 -11.24 -7.44 0.27
CA PHE A 102 -12.29 -8.27 -0.32
C PHE A 102 -12.59 -9.49 0.54
N LEU A 103 -11.56 -10.23 0.98
CA LEU A 103 -11.74 -11.45 1.75
C LEU A 103 -12.57 -11.21 3.01
N TYR A 104 -12.19 -10.23 3.81
CA TYR A 104 -12.84 -9.99 5.10
C TYR A 104 -14.21 -9.36 4.94
N SER A 105 -14.38 -8.49 3.96
CA SER A 105 -15.67 -7.88 3.67
C SER A 105 -16.67 -8.89 3.10
N GLN A 106 -16.29 -9.62 2.06
CA GLN A 106 -17.17 -10.61 1.42
C GLN A 106 -17.51 -11.76 2.37
N ARG A 107 -16.56 -12.19 3.20
CA ARG A 107 -16.82 -13.18 4.26
C ARG A 107 -17.83 -12.63 5.27
N PHE A 108 -17.64 -11.39 5.75
CA PHE A 108 -18.57 -10.74 6.67
C PHE A 108 -19.99 -10.66 6.08
N PHE A 109 -20.13 -10.24 4.83
CA PHE A 109 -21.42 -10.17 4.16
C PHE A 109 -22.07 -11.55 4.01
N LYS A 110 -21.31 -12.53 3.54
CA LYS A 110 -21.81 -13.89 3.40
C LYS A 110 -22.28 -14.50 4.72
N GLU A 111 -21.52 -14.33 5.79
CA GLU A 111 -21.85 -14.86 7.11
C GLU A 111 -23.06 -14.18 7.76
N ASN A 112 -23.27 -12.90 7.50
CA ASN A 112 -24.32 -12.12 8.19
C ASN A 112 -25.55 -11.87 7.31
N PHE A 113 -25.39 -11.79 5.99
CA PHE A 113 -26.46 -11.46 5.04
C PHE A 113 -26.77 -12.59 4.05
N GLY A 114 -25.96 -13.65 4.05
CA GLY A 114 -26.20 -14.87 3.25
C GLY A 114 -25.56 -14.87 1.87
N ALA A 115 -25.14 -13.72 1.33
CA ALA A 115 -24.51 -13.59 0.01
C ALA A 115 -23.35 -12.59 0.04
N ILE A 116 -22.49 -12.66 -0.98
CA ILE A 116 -21.48 -11.63 -1.27
C ILE A 116 -22.11 -10.52 -2.12
N THR A 117 -21.51 -9.31 -2.15
CA THR A 117 -21.89 -8.28 -3.13
C THR A 117 -21.20 -8.52 -4.46
N GLU A 118 -21.87 -8.18 -5.56
CA GLU A 118 -21.32 -8.26 -6.91
C GLU A 118 -20.82 -6.91 -7.46
N SER A 119 -21.06 -5.82 -6.73
CA SER A 119 -20.69 -4.46 -7.14
C SER A 119 -19.65 -3.84 -6.22
N GLY A 120 -18.47 -3.51 -6.76
CA GLY A 120 -17.50 -2.65 -6.12
C GLY A 120 -18.01 -1.20 -6.06
N TYR A 121 -17.65 -0.46 -5.01
CA TYR A 121 -18.18 0.88 -4.75
C TYR A 121 -17.13 1.76 -4.06
N ASN A 122 -16.49 2.65 -4.82
CA ASN A 122 -15.49 3.59 -4.33
C ASN A 122 -15.77 4.97 -4.93
N VAL A 123 -16.73 5.67 -4.36
CA VAL A 123 -17.28 6.88 -4.96
C VAL A 123 -16.47 8.14 -4.64
N ASP A 124 -15.51 8.07 -3.70
CA ASP A 124 -14.69 9.22 -3.35
C ASP A 124 -13.17 8.97 -3.39
N SER A 125 -12.71 7.74 -3.66
CA SER A 125 -11.28 7.45 -3.79
C SER A 125 -10.65 8.24 -4.93
N PHE A 126 -9.42 8.76 -4.72
CA PHE A 126 -8.81 9.82 -5.53
C PHE A 126 -8.04 9.33 -6.77
N GLY A 127 -8.39 8.17 -7.26
CA GLY A 127 -7.83 7.51 -8.42
C GLY A 127 -7.88 6.00 -8.23
N HIS A 128 -7.86 5.26 -9.33
CA HIS A 128 -8.07 3.81 -9.32
C HIS A 128 -7.04 3.14 -10.24
N ASN A 129 -6.24 2.23 -9.68
CA ASN A 129 -5.19 1.53 -10.41
C ASN A 129 -5.77 0.58 -11.47
N GLY A 130 -5.05 0.40 -12.59
CA GLY A 130 -5.49 -0.39 -13.73
C GLY A 130 -5.64 -1.91 -13.49
N MET A 131 -5.20 -2.42 -12.31
CA MET A 131 -5.39 -3.83 -11.93
C MET A 131 -6.66 -4.06 -11.12
N LEU A 132 -7.41 -3.00 -10.78
CA LEU A 132 -8.60 -3.12 -9.95
C LEU A 132 -9.70 -3.99 -10.59
N PRO A 133 -9.98 -3.95 -11.91
CA PRO A 133 -10.91 -4.90 -12.54
C PRO A 133 -10.52 -6.38 -12.32
N GLN A 134 -9.23 -6.73 -12.40
CA GLN A 134 -8.75 -8.07 -12.09
C GLN A 134 -9.07 -8.46 -10.65
N LEU A 135 -8.79 -7.58 -9.70
CA LEU A 135 -9.00 -7.79 -8.28
C LEU A 135 -10.48 -7.97 -7.94
N LEU A 136 -11.34 -7.10 -8.49
CA LEU A 136 -12.80 -7.18 -8.37
C LEU A 136 -13.33 -8.52 -8.90
N ARG A 137 -12.91 -8.91 -10.11
CA ARG A 137 -13.35 -10.18 -10.72
C ARG A 137 -12.94 -11.39 -9.89
N LYS A 138 -11.70 -11.41 -9.36
CA LYS A 138 -11.21 -12.49 -8.48
C LYS A 138 -11.93 -12.53 -7.13
N ALA A 139 -12.47 -11.39 -6.67
CA ALA A 139 -13.29 -11.29 -5.47
C ALA A 139 -14.78 -11.62 -5.69
N GLY A 140 -15.18 -12.00 -6.91
CA GLY A 140 -16.57 -12.36 -7.26
C GLY A 140 -17.42 -11.19 -7.74
N MET A 141 -16.85 -9.99 -7.87
CA MET A 141 -17.58 -8.80 -8.34
C MET A 141 -17.53 -8.67 -9.86
N LYS A 142 -18.59 -8.16 -10.43
CA LYS A 142 -18.78 -7.99 -11.88
C LYS A 142 -18.89 -6.52 -12.27
N ASN A 143 -19.19 -5.66 -11.30
CA ASN A 143 -19.55 -4.26 -11.49
C ASN A 143 -18.66 -3.35 -10.64
N TYR A 144 -18.56 -2.08 -11.06
CA TYR A 144 -17.83 -1.06 -10.33
C TYR A 144 -18.50 0.32 -10.43
N VAL A 145 -18.66 0.99 -9.30
CA VAL A 145 -19.20 2.36 -9.23
C VAL A 145 -18.12 3.30 -8.69
N TYR A 146 -17.89 4.40 -9.39
CA TYR A 146 -16.90 5.41 -9.00
C TYR A 146 -17.30 6.81 -9.45
N LEU A 147 -16.71 7.84 -8.83
CA LEU A 147 -16.93 9.23 -9.19
C LEU A 147 -15.67 9.89 -9.77
N ARG A 148 -14.51 9.65 -9.14
CA ARG A 148 -13.25 10.32 -9.47
C ARG A 148 -12.37 9.43 -10.36
N PRO A 149 -11.58 9.99 -11.32
CA PRO A 149 -11.49 11.43 -11.65
C PRO A 149 -12.74 11.94 -12.37
N SER A 150 -13.00 13.26 -12.27
CA SER A 150 -14.10 13.88 -12.98
C SER A 150 -13.74 14.06 -14.45
N ARG A 151 -14.73 13.86 -15.32
CA ARG A 151 -14.55 13.93 -16.78
C ARG A 151 -14.15 15.30 -17.27
N ASP A 152 -14.84 16.31 -16.79
CA ASP A 152 -14.74 17.66 -17.34
C ASP A 152 -13.51 18.43 -16.87
N ALA A 153 -13.04 18.15 -15.66
CA ALA A 153 -11.96 18.90 -15.03
C ALA A 153 -10.61 18.16 -15.04
N GLU A 154 -10.61 16.82 -14.99
CA GLU A 154 -9.44 16.05 -14.63
C GLU A 154 -9.03 15.04 -15.69
N LYS A 155 -9.97 14.31 -16.30
CA LYS A 155 -9.65 13.27 -17.29
C LYS A 155 -10.53 13.39 -18.55
N LYS A 156 -9.97 14.02 -19.57
CA LYS A 156 -10.63 14.25 -20.87
C LYS A 156 -10.82 12.96 -21.70
N ASP A 157 -10.05 11.93 -21.41
CA ASP A 157 -10.04 10.67 -22.17
C ASP A 157 -11.08 9.65 -21.67
N LEU A 158 -11.83 9.98 -20.61
CA LEU A 158 -12.96 9.16 -20.22
C LEU A 158 -14.08 9.22 -21.25
N PRO A 159 -14.79 8.10 -21.51
CA PRO A 159 -15.94 8.09 -22.42
C PRO A 159 -17.00 9.10 -22.01
N GLU A 160 -17.74 9.66 -22.98
CA GLU A 160 -18.91 10.49 -22.68
C GLU A 160 -20.01 9.71 -21.96
N SER A 161 -20.10 8.40 -22.19
CA SER A 161 -21.02 7.51 -21.50
C SER A 161 -20.59 7.30 -20.04
N SER A 162 -21.55 7.39 -19.12
CA SER A 162 -21.37 6.98 -17.72
C SER A 162 -21.09 5.48 -17.62
N LEU A 163 -21.71 4.70 -18.48
CA LEU A 163 -21.58 3.23 -18.53
C LEU A 163 -20.46 2.85 -19.50
N HIS A 164 -19.54 1.99 -19.04
CA HIS A 164 -18.44 1.47 -19.86
C HIS A 164 -17.92 0.12 -19.31
N TYR A 165 -17.25 -0.65 -20.17
CA TYR A 165 -16.43 -1.77 -19.72
C TYR A 165 -15.06 -1.25 -19.31
N TRP A 166 -14.59 -1.63 -18.12
CA TRP A 166 -13.26 -1.30 -17.65
C TRP A 166 -12.41 -2.56 -17.56
N ASN A 167 -11.28 -2.58 -18.29
CA ASN A 167 -10.43 -3.75 -18.45
C ASN A 167 -9.10 -3.58 -17.73
N SER A 168 -8.62 -4.65 -17.13
CA SER A 168 -7.24 -4.80 -16.67
C SER A 168 -6.33 -5.40 -17.75
N PRO A 169 -5.00 -5.20 -17.66
CA PRO A 169 -4.03 -5.78 -18.58
C PRO A 169 -4.05 -7.31 -18.69
N ASP A 170 -4.59 -8.03 -17.69
CA ASP A 170 -4.76 -9.49 -17.73
C ASP A 170 -6.00 -9.95 -18.52
N GLY A 171 -6.78 -9.03 -19.07
CA GLY A 171 -8.03 -9.29 -19.79
C GLY A 171 -9.28 -9.38 -18.91
N SER A 172 -9.16 -9.25 -17.60
CA SER A 172 -10.31 -9.15 -16.70
C SER A 172 -11.09 -7.88 -16.98
N SER A 173 -12.43 -7.97 -16.98
CA SER A 173 -13.33 -6.85 -17.29
C SER A 173 -14.45 -6.75 -16.26
N VAL A 174 -14.82 -5.53 -15.89
CA VAL A 174 -16.02 -5.20 -15.11
C VAL A 174 -16.89 -4.21 -15.86
N THR A 175 -18.20 -4.25 -15.63
CA THR A 175 -19.09 -3.16 -16.07
C THR A 175 -18.97 -2.03 -15.06
N ALA A 176 -18.51 -0.88 -15.51
CA ALA A 176 -18.27 0.28 -14.65
C ALA A 176 -19.32 1.37 -14.90
N PHE A 177 -19.68 2.06 -13.83
CA PHE A 177 -20.53 3.24 -13.89
C PHE A 177 -19.80 4.44 -13.27
N HIS A 178 -19.55 5.45 -14.07
CA HIS A 178 -18.98 6.72 -13.68
C HIS A 178 -20.09 7.70 -13.29
N ILE A 179 -20.14 8.12 -12.05
CA ILE A 179 -21.08 9.12 -11.55
C ILE A 179 -20.74 10.47 -12.17
N LEU A 180 -21.72 11.15 -12.79
CA LEU A 180 -21.44 12.35 -13.58
C LEU A 180 -21.21 13.62 -12.74
N ASP A 181 -21.85 13.73 -11.57
CA ASP A 181 -21.89 14.98 -10.83
C ASP A 181 -21.58 14.84 -9.32
N GLY A 182 -22.14 13.87 -8.63
CA GLY A 182 -21.88 13.67 -7.21
C GLY A 182 -22.60 12.45 -6.65
N TYR A 183 -22.00 11.83 -5.63
CA TYR A 183 -22.57 10.68 -4.92
C TYR A 183 -23.68 11.06 -3.93
N GLY A 184 -23.81 12.32 -3.58
CA GLY A 184 -24.88 12.88 -2.78
C GLY A 184 -25.37 14.15 -3.45
N ASP A 185 -26.59 14.51 -3.31
CA ASP A 185 -27.21 15.76 -3.73
C ASP A 185 -28.73 15.55 -3.78
N ASP A 186 -29.46 16.58 -4.23
CA ASP A 186 -30.89 16.48 -4.48
C ASP A 186 -31.24 15.96 -5.89
N LEU A 187 -32.53 15.74 -6.14
CA LEU A 187 -33.05 15.24 -7.41
C LEU A 187 -33.86 16.33 -8.17
N ARG A 188 -33.36 17.58 -8.19
CA ARG A 188 -33.99 18.67 -8.93
C ARG A 188 -33.96 18.41 -10.45
N ASP A 189 -34.97 18.94 -11.16
CA ASP A 189 -35.14 18.74 -12.60
C ASP A 189 -33.89 19.17 -13.41
N GLU A 190 -33.20 20.23 -13.02
CA GLU A 190 -31.98 20.72 -13.70
C GLU A 190 -30.82 19.72 -13.60
N ARG A 191 -30.73 19.01 -12.50
CA ARG A 191 -29.74 17.94 -12.33
C ARG A 191 -30.10 16.72 -13.15
N VAL A 192 -31.36 16.29 -13.08
CA VAL A 192 -31.87 15.13 -13.86
C VAL A 192 -31.68 15.36 -15.36
N ALA A 193 -31.89 16.58 -15.87
CA ALA A 193 -31.71 16.93 -17.27
C ALA A 193 -30.30 16.69 -17.81
N ARG A 194 -29.26 16.67 -16.96
CA ARG A 194 -27.89 16.32 -17.39
C ARG A 194 -27.77 14.87 -17.80
N TYR A 195 -28.50 13.98 -17.12
CA TYR A 195 -28.52 12.54 -17.40
C TYR A 195 -29.38 12.18 -18.63
N GLU A 196 -30.28 13.05 -19.06
CA GLU A 196 -31.07 12.85 -20.26
C GLU A 196 -30.22 12.79 -21.53
N LYS A 197 -29.01 13.37 -21.50
CA LYS A 197 -28.08 13.36 -22.64
C LYS A 197 -27.33 12.03 -22.80
N GLN A 198 -27.35 11.18 -21.80
CA GLN A 198 -26.67 9.89 -21.86
C GLN A 198 -27.44 8.90 -22.72
N ASP A 199 -26.75 7.97 -23.38
CA ASP A 199 -27.38 7.02 -24.31
C ASP A 199 -28.08 5.86 -23.60
N HIS A 200 -27.57 5.44 -22.45
CA HIS A 200 -28.07 4.33 -21.61
C HIS A 200 -28.88 4.82 -20.41
N SER A 201 -29.62 3.90 -19.79
CA SER A 201 -30.23 4.11 -18.47
C SER A 201 -29.21 4.57 -17.43
N GLN A 202 -29.63 5.29 -16.41
CA GLN A 202 -28.72 5.97 -15.50
C GLN A 202 -29.02 5.66 -14.04
N MET A 203 -27.97 5.58 -13.21
CA MET A 203 -28.09 5.72 -11.75
C MET A 203 -28.09 7.20 -11.37
N LEU A 204 -29.08 7.62 -10.59
CA LEU A 204 -29.14 8.94 -9.98
C LEU A 204 -28.89 8.81 -8.48
N PHE A 205 -27.70 9.20 -8.05
CA PHE A 205 -27.32 9.16 -6.63
C PHE A 205 -27.88 10.36 -5.89
N TYR A 206 -28.45 10.15 -4.72
CA TYR A 206 -29.01 11.23 -3.89
C TYR A 206 -28.85 10.94 -2.40
N GLY A 207 -28.75 11.99 -1.62
CA GLY A 207 -28.58 11.95 -0.16
C GLY A 207 -27.53 12.93 0.32
N ILE A 208 -27.14 12.83 1.57
CA ILE A 208 -26.11 13.67 2.20
C ILE A 208 -24.94 12.77 2.59
N GLY A 209 -23.74 13.16 2.19
CA GLY A 209 -22.50 12.39 2.41
C GLY A 209 -21.47 13.11 3.27
N ASN A 210 -20.24 12.60 3.24
CA ASN A 210 -19.07 12.98 4.05
C ASN A 210 -19.29 12.82 5.55
N HIS A 211 -19.95 13.75 6.20
CA HIS A 211 -20.34 13.67 7.61
C HIS A 211 -21.71 12.95 7.81
N GLY A 212 -22.14 12.16 6.82
CA GLY A 212 -23.34 11.33 6.92
C GLY A 212 -24.65 12.10 6.78
N GLY A 213 -25.74 11.42 7.11
CA GLY A 213 -27.12 11.91 7.04
C GLY A 213 -28.01 11.09 6.12
N GLY A 214 -27.51 10.69 4.96
CA GLY A 214 -28.30 9.95 3.97
C GLY A 214 -29.40 10.78 3.33
N PRO A 215 -30.39 10.14 2.67
CA PRO A 215 -31.53 10.82 2.08
C PRO A 215 -32.41 11.51 3.13
N ALA A 216 -32.54 12.82 2.99
CA ALA A 216 -33.50 13.61 3.76
C ALA A 216 -34.92 13.44 3.19
N GLN A 217 -35.95 13.83 3.97
CA GLN A 217 -37.36 13.78 3.50
C GLN A 217 -37.57 14.53 2.18
N GLU A 218 -36.89 15.67 1.97
CA GLU A 218 -37.00 16.42 0.74
C GLU A 218 -36.50 15.65 -0.47
N HIS A 219 -35.38 14.91 -0.34
CA HIS A 219 -34.87 14.03 -1.37
C HIS A 219 -35.88 12.94 -1.73
N LEU A 220 -36.53 12.33 -0.75
CA LEU A 220 -37.54 11.29 -0.96
C LEU A 220 -38.79 11.83 -1.65
N LYS A 221 -39.26 13.03 -1.29
CA LYS A 221 -40.35 13.69 -2.00
C LYS A 221 -40.01 14.00 -3.46
N GLN A 222 -38.77 14.36 -3.75
CA GLN A 222 -38.30 14.57 -5.11
C GLN A 222 -38.26 13.23 -5.88
N ALA A 223 -37.78 12.16 -5.21
CA ALA A 223 -37.74 10.80 -5.78
C ALA A 223 -39.16 10.32 -6.16
N GLU A 224 -40.14 10.46 -5.25
CA GLU A 224 -41.54 10.10 -5.54
C GLU A 224 -42.09 10.85 -6.77
N LYS A 225 -41.83 12.17 -6.88
CA LYS A 225 -42.24 12.95 -8.06
C LYS A 225 -41.60 12.44 -9.35
N LEU A 226 -40.34 12.00 -9.31
CA LEU A 226 -39.71 11.40 -10.49
C LEU A 226 -40.31 10.05 -10.84
N ILE A 227 -40.63 9.23 -9.87
CA ILE A 227 -41.30 7.94 -10.06
C ILE A 227 -42.69 8.13 -10.65
N GLU A 228 -43.45 9.13 -10.20
CA GLU A 228 -44.75 9.47 -10.77
C GLU A 228 -44.69 9.85 -12.26
N LYS A 229 -43.55 10.38 -12.74
CA LYS A 229 -43.31 10.62 -14.17
C LYS A 229 -43.17 9.34 -15.02
N GLY A 230 -43.00 8.16 -14.40
CA GLY A 230 -43.11 6.84 -14.99
C GLY A 230 -41.84 6.23 -15.57
N ASN A 231 -40.67 6.89 -15.47
CA ASN A 231 -39.39 6.36 -15.96
C ASN A 231 -38.31 6.18 -14.88
N SER A 232 -38.69 6.37 -13.63
CA SER A 232 -37.76 6.26 -12.48
C SER A 232 -38.24 5.19 -11.50
N VAL A 233 -37.29 4.58 -10.78
CA VAL A 233 -37.54 3.55 -9.77
C VAL A 233 -36.53 3.64 -8.65
N TYR A 234 -36.92 3.40 -7.41
CA TYR A 234 -35.98 3.15 -6.32
C TYR A 234 -35.19 1.89 -6.61
N SER A 235 -33.89 1.90 -6.34
CA SER A 235 -33.03 0.76 -6.70
C SER A 235 -31.78 0.68 -5.82
N GLY A 236 -31.21 -0.51 -5.73
CA GLY A 236 -29.81 -0.75 -5.40
C GLY A 236 -28.93 -0.73 -6.64
N VAL A 237 -27.60 -0.71 -6.44
CA VAL A 237 -26.66 -0.66 -7.57
C VAL A 237 -26.65 -1.98 -8.37
N ASP A 238 -26.85 -3.13 -7.73
CA ASP A 238 -26.85 -4.42 -8.42
C ASP A 238 -28.03 -4.55 -9.40
N GLU A 239 -29.23 -4.09 -9.03
CA GLU A 239 -30.42 -4.10 -9.89
C GLU A 239 -30.23 -3.28 -11.16
N PHE A 240 -29.54 -2.13 -11.09
CA PHE A 240 -29.19 -1.34 -12.25
C PHE A 240 -28.31 -2.14 -13.23
N PHE A 241 -27.24 -2.76 -12.71
CA PHE A 241 -26.33 -3.52 -13.55
C PHE A 241 -26.97 -4.80 -14.12
N ASP A 242 -27.88 -5.42 -13.39
CA ASP A 242 -28.67 -6.54 -13.91
C ASP A 242 -29.57 -6.09 -15.08
N TYR A 243 -30.28 -4.98 -14.88
CA TYR A 243 -31.08 -4.39 -15.95
C TYR A 243 -30.26 -4.07 -17.20
N VAL A 244 -29.09 -3.46 -17.05
CA VAL A 244 -28.17 -3.14 -18.16
C VAL A 244 -27.77 -4.41 -18.90
N ARG A 245 -27.36 -5.46 -18.20
CA ARG A 245 -26.95 -6.74 -18.82
C ARG A 245 -28.08 -7.42 -19.59
N GLU A 246 -29.30 -7.24 -19.17
CA GLU A 246 -30.46 -7.85 -19.82
C GLU A 246 -31.01 -7.04 -21.00
N ASN A 247 -30.86 -5.71 -20.96
CA ASN A 247 -31.60 -4.82 -21.86
C ASN A 247 -30.75 -3.84 -22.69
N GLU A 248 -29.49 -3.56 -22.28
CA GLU A 248 -28.69 -2.45 -22.83
C GLU A 248 -27.22 -2.84 -23.01
N THR A 249 -26.94 -3.83 -23.86
CA THR A 249 -25.56 -4.33 -24.07
C THR A 249 -24.86 -3.69 -25.28
N ASP A 250 -25.59 -2.99 -26.12
CA ASP A 250 -25.07 -2.42 -27.37
C ASP A 250 -24.39 -1.07 -27.09
N ASP A 251 -23.35 -0.77 -27.86
CA ASP A 251 -22.64 0.53 -27.87
C ASP A 251 -22.01 0.96 -26.53
N ILE A 252 -21.75 0.02 -25.62
CA ILE A 252 -21.01 0.31 -24.37
C ILE A 252 -19.51 0.46 -24.67
N PRO A 253 -18.91 1.64 -24.44
CA PRO A 253 -17.49 1.88 -24.68
C PRO A 253 -16.59 1.09 -23.71
N THR A 254 -15.32 0.95 -24.08
CA THR A 254 -14.32 0.23 -23.27
C THR A 254 -13.18 1.16 -22.87
N VAL A 255 -12.77 1.09 -21.60
CA VAL A 255 -11.60 1.75 -21.03
C VAL A 255 -10.55 0.69 -20.67
N ASN A 256 -9.30 0.86 -21.15
CA ASN A 256 -8.19 -0.06 -20.93
C ASN A 256 -7.05 0.58 -20.08
N GLU A 257 -7.30 1.75 -19.54
CA GLU A 257 -6.34 2.53 -18.75
C GLU A 257 -6.74 2.54 -17.28
N ASP A 258 -5.83 2.98 -16.43
CA ASP A 258 -6.16 3.33 -15.06
C ASP A 258 -6.93 4.67 -14.99
N LEU A 259 -7.62 4.88 -13.89
CA LEU A 259 -8.44 6.06 -13.68
C LEU A 259 -7.71 6.98 -12.69
N GLN A 260 -6.86 7.87 -13.21
CA GLN A 260 -5.96 8.70 -12.41
C GLN A 260 -6.20 10.20 -12.62
N HIS A 261 -5.32 11.02 -11.98
CA HIS A 261 -5.21 12.47 -12.09
C HIS A 261 -6.35 13.26 -11.44
N HIS A 262 -6.78 12.81 -10.24
CA HIS A 262 -7.67 13.62 -9.41
C HIS A 262 -6.91 14.45 -8.38
N ALA A 263 -6.03 13.81 -7.59
CA ALA A 263 -5.40 14.39 -6.40
C ALA A 263 -3.93 13.95 -6.31
N SER A 264 -3.07 14.53 -7.15
CA SER A 264 -1.65 14.13 -7.28
C SER A 264 -0.83 14.38 -6.03
N GLY A 265 -1.19 15.37 -5.20
CA GLY A 265 -0.52 15.67 -3.93
C GLY A 265 -0.66 14.58 -2.88
N CYS A 266 -1.74 13.80 -2.93
CA CYS A 266 -2.01 12.71 -1.99
C CYS A 266 -0.89 11.66 -1.91
N TYR A 267 -0.16 11.43 -2.99
CA TYR A 267 0.89 10.40 -3.04
C TYR A 267 2.18 10.80 -2.32
N SER A 268 2.39 12.08 -2.05
CA SER A 268 3.53 12.62 -1.31
C SER A 268 3.19 13.22 0.06
N ALA A 269 1.92 13.60 0.28
CA ALA A 269 1.47 14.16 1.55
C ALA A 269 1.63 13.14 2.69
N ASN A 270 2.08 13.59 3.87
CA ASN A 270 2.29 12.77 5.06
C ASN A 270 3.03 11.44 4.80
N SER A 271 4.30 11.52 4.39
CA SER A 271 5.12 10.34 4.07
C SER A 271 5.20 9.29 5.20
N LYS A 272 5.01 9.69 6.47
CA LYS A 272 5.03 8.78 7.61
C LYS A 272 3.88 7.76 7.55
N ILE A 273 2.68 8.17 7.15
CA ILE A 273 1.54 7.24 7.06
C ILE A 273 1.76 6.19 5.97
N LYS A 274 2.33 6.58 4.80
CA LYS A 274 2.67 5.66 3.71
C LYS A 274 3.72 4.65 4.13
N LYS A 275 4.76 5.12 4.85
CA LYS A 275 5.80 4.26 5.39
C LYS A 275 5.24 3.23 6.37
N LEU A 276 4.42 3.67 7.34
CA LEU A 276 3.82 2.77 8.33
C LEU A 276 2.88 1.75 7.69
N ASN A 277 2.11 2.17 6.68
CA ASN A 277 1.28 1.26 5.90
C ASN A 277 2.13 0.14 5.29
N ARG A 278 3.19 0.48 4.53
CA ARG A 278 4.04 -0.52 3.87
C ARG A 278 4.76 -1.43 4.86
N GLU A 279 5.25 -0.88 5.97
CA GLU A 279 5.87 -1.67 7.04
C GLU A 279 4.87 -2.68 7.65
N ALA A 280 3.65 -2.23 7.99
CA ALA A 280 2.63 -3.10 8.57
C ALA A 280 2.19 -4.21 7.62
N GLU A 281 1.98 -3.90 6.34
CA GLU A 281 1.68 -4.89 5.29
C GLU A 281 2.75 -5.99 5.22
N ASN A 282 4.03 -5.60 5.16
CA ASN A 282 5.14 -6.53 5.05
C ASN A 282 5.29 -7.41 6.31
N GLU A 283 5.19 -6.81 7.50
CA GLU A 283 5.29 -7.54 8.76
C GLU A 283 4.15 -8.55 8.94
N LEU A 284 2.93 -8.19 8.58
CA LEU A 284 1.77 -9.09 8.66
C LEU A 284 1.87 -10.24 7.66
N ILE A 285 2.31 -9.98 6.43
CA ILE A 285 2.53 -11.03 5.42
C ILE A 285 3.60 -12.02 5.90
N TYR A 286 4.69 -11.52 6.48
CA TYR A 286 5.72 -12.36 7.08
C TYR A 286 5.18 -13.19 8.25
N ALA A 287 4.53 -12.54 9.21
CA ALA A 287 4.03 -13.16 10.43
C ALA A 287 3.05 -14.30 10.11
N GLU A 288 2.10 -14.07 9.20
CA GLU A 288 1.12 -15.09 8.80
C GLU A 288 1.79 -16.30 8.16
N LYS A 289 2.75 -16.09 7.26
CA LYS A 289 3.47 -17.20 6.60
C LYS A 289 4.28 -18.03 7.60
N ILE A 290 5.02 -17.37 8.50
CA ILE A 290 5.82 -18.05 9.50
C ILE A 290 4.93 -18.77 10.55
N ASP A 291 3.80 -18.18 10.92
CA ASP A 291 2.84 -18.81 11.84
C ASP A 291 2.25 -20.10 11.25
N VAL A 292 1.90 -20.09 9.96
CA VAL A 292 1.46 -21.30 9.24
C VAL A 292 2.59 -22.34 9.19
N LEU A 293 3.82 -21.95 8.89
CA LEU A 293 4.97 -22.87 8.91
C LEU A 293 5.18 -23.46 10.30
N ALA A 294 5.07 -22.68 11.37
CA ALA A 294 5.17 -23.17 12.73
C ALA A 294 4.02 -24.12 13.10
N SER A 295 2.82 -23.91 12.57
CA SER A 295 1.70 -24.83 12.80
C SER A 295 1.95 -26.21 12.18
N VAL A 296 2.56 -26.25 11.01
CA VAL A 296 2.90 -27.50 10.31
C VAL A 296 4.11 -28.20 10.95
N LEU A 297 5.21 -27.44 11.15
CA LEU A 297 6.50 -27.99 11.57
C LEU A 297 6.60 -28.21 13.07
N ALA A 298 6.03 -27.32 13.87
CA ALA A 298 6.08 -27.35 15.33
C ALA A 298 4.75 -27.74 15.99
N LYS A 299 3.69 -28.02 15.19
CA LYS A 299 2.35 -28.36 15.65
C LYS A 299 1.78 -27.33 16.64
N SER A 300 2.04 -26.06 16.41
CA SER A 300 1.49 -24.96 17.19
C SER A 300 0.10 -24.56 16.68
N ALA A 301 -0.74 -24.03 17.54
CA ALA A 301 -1.98 -23.37 17.10
C ALA A 301 -1.64 -22.09 16.36
N THR A 302 -2.34 -21.81 15.26
CA THR A 302 -2.21 -20.56 14.52
C THR A 302 -2.83 -19.38 15.27
N LYS A 303 -2.32 -18.18 14.97
CA LYS A 303 -2.77 -16.91 15.54
C LYS A 303 -3.72 -16.15 14.60
N SER A 304 -4.58 -16.89 13.89
CA SER A 304 -5.43 -16.34 12.83
C SER A 304 -6.33 -15.20 13.29
N ALA A 305 -6.87 -15.27 14.53
CA ALA A 305 -7.76 -14.22 15.05
C ALA A 305 -7.00 -12.91 15.34
N GLU A 306 -5.79 -13.02 15.89
CA GLU A 306 -4.93 -11.87 16.18
C GLU A 306 -4.44 -11.22 14.87
N ILE A 307 -4.09 -12.05 13.86
CA ILE A 307 -3.70 -11.60 12.51
C ILE A 307 -4.87 -10.88 11.84
N GLU A 308 -6.09 -11.45 11.90
CA GLU A 308 -7.28 -10.82 11.35
C GLU A 308 -7.54 -9.44 11.95
N LYS A 309 -7.47 -9.34 13.29
CA LYS A 309 -7.65 -8.07 13.99
C LYS A 309 -6.58 -7.03 13.62
N ALA A 310 -5.35 -7.47 13.40
CA ALA A 310 -4.27 -6.59 12.96
C ALA A 310 -4.49 -6.10 11.52
N TRP A 311 -4.89 -6.98 10.60
CA TRP A 311 -5.29 -6.62 9.24
C TRP A 311 -6.48 -5.66 9.20
N GLU A 312 -7.49 -5.83 10.05
CA GLU A 312 -8.62 -4.90 10.16
C GLU A 312 -8.16 -3.47 10.50
N ARG A 313 -7.12 -3.32 11.35
CA ARG A 313 -6.52 -2.02 11.68
C ARG A 313 -5.78 -1.42 10.49
N VAL A 314 -5.03 -2.25 9.76
CA VAL A 314 -4.35 -1.80 8.54
C VAL A 314 -5.36 -1.36 7.48
N MET A 315 -6.35 -2.21 7.17
CA MET A 315 -7.37 -1.90 6.17
C MET A 315 -8.20 -0.66 6.53
N PHE A 316 -8.53 -0.46 7.81
CA PHE A 316 -9.23 0.74 8.26
C PHE A 316 -8.40 2.01 7.97
N ASN A 317 -7.09 1.97 8.29
CA ASN A 317 -6.18 3.09 8.07
C ASN A 317 -5.77 3.27 6.59
N GLN A 318 -6.18 2.38 5.70
CA GLN A 318 -6.08 2.54 4.26
C GLN A 318 -7.25 3.34 3.66
N PHE A 319 -8.18 3.81 4.50
CA PHE A 319 -9.24 4.72 4.08
C PHE A 319 -8.64 5.91 3.32
N HIS A 320 -9.33 6.34 2.24
CA HIS A 320 -8.72 7.27 1.28
C HIS A 320 -8.28 8.60 1.90
N ASP A 321 -8.95 9.14 2.93
CA ASP A 321 -8.51 10.37 3.60
C ASP A 321 -7.34 10.17 4.56
N ILE A 322 -7.22 8.99 5.18
CA ILE A 322 -6.08 8.69 6.04
C ILE A 322 -4.83 8.44 5.20
N LEU A 323 -4.89 7.50 4.27
CA LEU A 323 -3.71 7.09 3.52
C LEU A 323 -3.24 8.17 2.54
N ALA A 324 -4.17 8.97 2.01
CA ALA A 324 -3.86 10.11 1.17
C ALA A 324 -3.16 11.28 1.89
N GLY A 325 -3.27 11.40 3.19
CA GLY A 325 -2.56 12.45 3.92
C GLY A 325 -3.39 13.71 4.20
N CYS A 326 -4.72 13.68 4.00
CA CYS A 326 -5.60 14.87 4.03
C CYS A 326 -6.49 14.97 5.27
N SER A 327 -6.29 14.13 6.29
CA SER A 327 -7.02 14.19 7.56
C SER A 327 -6.40 15.15 8.57
N ILE A 328 -7.10 15.40 9.65
CA ILE A 328 -6.60 16.23 10.77
C ILE A 328 -5.54 15.49 11.60
N LYS A 329 -4.71 16.26 12.31
CA LYS A 329 -3.63 15.70 13.13
C LYS A 329 -4.09 14.65 14.15
N PRO A 330 -5.18 14.84 14.95
CA PRO A 330 -5.64 13.81 15.88
C PRO A 330 -6.00 12.49 15.21
N ALA A 331 -6.59 12.52 14.01
CA ALA A 331 -6.88 11.32 13.23
C ALA A 331 -5.61 10.56 12.82
N TYR A 332 -4.52 11.29 12.55
CA TYR A 332 -3.20 10.66 12.32
C TYR A 332 -2.57 10.08 13.57
N ASP A 333 -2.74 10.72 14.73
CA ASP A 333 -2.25 10.17 15.99
C ASP A 333 -2.92 8.80 16.25
N ASP A 334 -4.23 8.68 16.01
CA ASP A 334 -4.99 7.42 16.07
C ASP A 334 -4.52 6.40 15.00
N ALA A 335 -4.29 6.84 13.77
CA ALA A 335 -3.84 5.99 12.67
C ALA A 335 -2.42 5.43 12.94
N TYR A 336 -1.52 6.26 13.47
CA TYR A 336 -0.17 5.82 13.87
C TYR A 336 -0.22 4.77 14.97
N ALA A 337 -1.11 4.93 15.96
CA ALA A 337 -1.34 3.93 16.99
C ALA A 337 -1.91 2.63 16.40
N GLY A 338 -2.84 2.72 15.44
CA GLY A 338 -3.41 1.56 14.75
C GLY A 338 -2.38 0.76 13.95
N PHE A 339 -1.52 1.42 13.18
CA PHE A 339 -0.40 0.77 12.51
C PHE A 339 0.65 0.23 13.49
N GLY A 340 0.92 0.95 14.59
CA GLY A 340 1.79 0.50 15.67
C GLY A 340 1.32 -0.82 16.27
N TYR A 341 0.03 -0.92 16.60
CA TYR A 341 -0.59 -2.16 17.07
C TYR A 341 -0.43 -3.32 16.06
N ALA A 342 -0.70 -3.08 14.78
CA ALA A 342 -0.60 -4.11 13.76
C ALA A 342 0.84 -4.64 13.60
N LYS A 343 1.83 -3.73 13.63
CA LYS A 343 3.25 -4.08 13.58
C LYS A 343 3.71 -4.85 14.83
N GLU A 344 3.30 -4.42 16.02
CA GLU A 344 3.65 -5.10 17.27
C GLU A 344 3.09 -6.52 17.28
N ALA A 345 1.79 -6.69 16.95
CA ALA A 345 1.17 -8.01 16.85
C ALA A 345 1.88 -8.90 15.81
N ALA A 346 2.22 -8.38 14.65
CA ALA A 346 2.93 -9.11 13.61
C ALA A 346 4.34 -9.54 14.07
N MET A 347 5.09 -8.64 14.70
CA MET A 347 6.43 -8.94 15.24
C MET A 347 6.38 -10.02 16.33
N GLU A 348 5.42 -9.92 17.26
CA GLU A 348 5.23 -10.92 18.31
C GLU A 348 4.90 -12.29 17.73
N ILE A 349 3.91 -12.36 16.84
CA ILE A 349 3.49 -13.61 16.20
C ILE A 349 4.63 -14.21 15.39
N GLY A 350 5.31 -13.42 14.57
CA GLY A 350 6.43 -13.86 13.72
C GLY A 350 7.61 -14.36 14.55
N THR A 351 7.96 -13.65 15.63
CA THR A 351 9.05 -14.05 16.53
C THR A 351 8.74 -15.37 17.23
N PHE A 352 7.58 -15.50 17.86
CA PHE A 352 7.21 -16.75 18.54
C PHE A 352 7.11 -17.93 17.58
N ALA A 353 6.60 -17.73 16.37
CA ALA A 353 6.55 -18.76 15.37
C ALA A 353 7.95 -19.23 14.94
N ALA A 354 8.84 -18.27 14.67
CA ALA A 354 10.23 -18.56 14.32
C ALA A 354 10.99 -19.29 15.45
N GLU A 355 10.82 -18.85 16.71
CA GLU A 355 11.40 -19.52 17.86
C GLU A 355 10.89 -20.96 18.04
N ARG A 356 9.59 -21.19 17.90
CA ARG A 356 9.01 -22.54 17.99
C ARG A 356 9.58 -23.52 16.96
N ILE A 357 9.84 -23.04 15.74
CA ILE A 357 10.53 -23.83 14.72
C ILE A 357 11.98 -24.05 15.13
N SER A 358 12.70 -23.00 15.53
CA SER A 358 14.11 -23.04 15.89
C SER A 358 14.39 -24.04 17.03
N TRP A 359 13.50 -24.17 18.00
CA TRP A 359 13.64 -25.14 19.09
C TRP A 359 13.50 -26.61 18.67
N ARG A 360 13.09 -26.87 17.44
CA ARG A 360 13.05 -28.21 16.82
C ARG A 360 14.30 -28.52 15.99
N ILE A 361 15.18 -27.55 15.82
CA ILE A 361 16.42 -27.69 15.07
C ILE A 361 17.55 -28.02 16.01
N ASN A 362 18.35 -29.03 15.69
CA ASN A 362 19.54 -29.32 16.46
C ASN A 362 20.63 -28.27 16.17
N THR A 363 20.82 -27.36 17.10
CA THR A 363 21.81 -26.27 17.04
C THR A 363 23.01 -26.49 17.95
N THR A 364 23.20 -27.72 18.48
CA THR A 364 24.23 -28.03 19.48
C THR A 364 25.57 -28.44 18.86
N LYS A 365 25.75 -28.29 17.56
CA LYS A 365 26.94 -28.76 16.81
C LYS A 365 28.27 -28.29 17.42
N PHE A 366 28.34 -27.07 17.91
CA PHE A 366 29.54 -26.49 18.51
C PHE A 366 29.39 -26.29 20.04
N PHE A 367 28.46 -27.01 20.64
CA PHE A 367 28.22 -26.95 22.08
C PHE A 367 29.17 -27.87 22.84
N ASP A 368 30.01 -27.27 23.71
CA ASP A 368 30.83 -28.06 24.61
C ASP A 368 30.07 -28.31 25.94
N SER A 369 29.78 -29.61 26.19
CA SER A 369 29.03 -30.00 27.39
C SER A 369 29.82 -29.80 28.70
N GLU A 370 31.16 -29.80 28.69
CA GLU A 370 31.97 -29.55 29.90
C GLU A 370 31.92 -28.09 30.34
N LEU A 371 31.76 -27.14 29.39
CA LEU A 371 31.58 -25.74 29.71
C LEU A 371 30.15 -25.41 30.19
N SER A 372 29.18 -26.30 29.99
CA SER A 372 27.79 -26.10 30.42
C SER A 372 27.62 -26.13 31.95
N GLU A 373 28.54 -26.74 32.67
CA GLU A 373 28.52 -26.78 34.15
C GLU A 373 28.86 -25.43 34.80
N ILE A 374 29.47 -24.49 34.07
CA ILE A 374 29.73 -23.13 34.54
C ILE A 374 28.47 -22.29 34.37
N ARG A 375 27.42 -22.69 35.09
CA ARG A 375 26.15 -21.98 35.14
C ARG A 375 26.33 -20.56 35.66
N GLY A 376 26.05 -19.57 34.87
CA GLY A 376 26.03 -18.16 35.22
C GLY A 376 26.78 -17.24 34.26
N ARG A 377 27.46 -17.76 33.26
CA ARG A 377 28.20 -16.96 32.28
C ARG A 377 27.71 -17.19 30.83
N LEU A 378 26.40 -17.13 30.60
CA LEU A 378 25.83 -17.11 29.25
C LEU A 378 26.45 -16.03 28.34
N TRP A 379 26.97 -14.96 28.95
CA TRP A 379 27.59 -13.82 28.30
C TRP A 379 29.08 -13.99 27.95
N THR A 380 29.73 -15.04 28.44
CA THR A 380 31.18 -15.26 28.25
C THR A 380 31.54 -16.48 27.41
N ARG A 381 30.61 -17.04 26.67
CA ARG A 381 30.90 -18.11 25.71
C ARG A 381 31.56 -17.51 24.46
N SER A 382 32.84 -17.15 24.60
CA SER A 382 33.58 -16.47 23.56
C SER A 382 34.12 -17.38 22.46
N GLY A 383 34.12 -18.68 22.65
CA GLY A 383 34.79 -19.61 21.74
C GLY A 383 33.87 -20.55 20.94
N GLU A 384 32.63 -20.69 21.35
CA GLU A 384 31.68 -21.58 20.71
C GLU A 384 30.90 -20.88 19.59
N GLY A 385 30.62 -21.59 18.49
CA GLY A 385 29.77 -21.09 17.41
C GLY A 385 28.33 -20.85 17.88
N SER A 386 27.92 -19.59 18.01
CA SER A 386 26.54 -19.23 18.35
C SER A 386 25.62 -19.49 17.16
N PRO A 387 24.54 -20.32 17.32
CA PRO A 387 23.66 -20.63 16.21
C PRO A 387 22.74 -19.46 15.85
N MET A 388 22.55 -19.26 14.55
CA MET A 388 21.60 -18.34 13.94
C MET A 388 20.76 -19.10 12.92
N VAL A 389 19.44 -19.13 13.15
CA VAL A 389 18.51 -19.71 12.19
C VAL A 389 17.88 -18.59 11.38
N VAL A 390 18.00 -18.66 10.06
CA VAL A 390 17.48 -17.66 9.12
C VAL A 390 16.39 -18.31 8.28
N PHE A 391 15.21 -17.68 8.27
CA PHE A 391 14.01 -18.22 7.62
C PHE A 391 13.71 -17.52 6.29
N ASN A 392 13.18 -18.30 5.34
CA ASN A 392 12.65 -17.81 4.08
C ASN A 392 11.18 -18.23 3.94
N PRO A 393 10.20 -17.30 4.11
CA PRO A 393 8.79 -17.58 3.93
C PRO A 393 8.32 -17.45 2.46
N HIS A 394 9.23 -17.32 1.50
CA HIS A 394 8.89 -17.23 0.08
C HIS A 394 8.85 -18.61 -0.58
N SER A 395 8.10 -18.73 -1.67
CA SER A 395 7.98 -19.95 -2.49
C SER A 395 9.19 -20.23 -3.39
N PHE A 396 10.24 -19.40 -3.29
CA PHE A 396 11.48 -19.53 -4.07
C PHE A 396 12.70 -19.42 -3.14
N PRO A 397 13.84 -20.02 -3.50
CA PRO A 397 15.05 -19.88 -2.70
C PRO A 397 15.57 -18.44 -2.72
N VAL A 398 16.12 -18.00 -1.61
CA VAL A 398 16.68 -16.65 -1.44
C VAL A 398 18.19 -16.74 -1.24
N LYS A 399 18.94 -15.98 -2.05
CA LYS A 399 20.36 -15.67 -1.85
C LYS A 399 20.47 -14.19 -1.52
N GLY A 400 21.21 -13.86 -0.47
CA GLY A 400 21.34 -12.48 -0.03
C GLY A 400 22.19 -12.33 1.22
N TYR A 401 21.80 -11.39 2.06
CA TYR A 401 22.53 -11.06 3.27
C TYR A 401 21.62 -11.07 4.48
N ALA A 402 22.08 -11.64 5.58
CA ALA A 402 21.48 -11.49 6.90
C ALA A 402 22.39 -10.66 7.80
N SER A 403 21.83 -9.96 8.77
CA SER A 403 22.62 -9.24 9.77
C SER A 403 21.96 -9.30 11.13
N PHE A 404 22.78 -9.38 12.18
CA PHE A 404 22.28 -9.31 13.56
C PHE A 404 23.24 -8.47 14.42
N GLY A 405 22.74 -7.98 15.57
CA GLY A 405 23.52 -7.21 16.53
C GLY A 405 24.64 -8.06 17.11
N GLU A 406 25.89 -7.62 16.94
CA GLU A 406 27.07 -8.34 17.42
C GLU A 406 28.21 -7.35 17.66
N HIS A 407 28.92 -7.53 18.76
CA HIS A 407 30.05 -6.67 19.09
C HIS A 407 31.26 -6.97 18.22
N TRP A 408 31.57 -8.25 18.08
CA TRP A 408 32.66 -8.74 17.27
C TRP A 408 32.38 -10.18 16.83
N ALA A 409 32.41 -10.43 15.54
CA ALA A 409 32.46 -11.77 14.98
C ALA A 409 33.86 -12.01 14.43
N THR A 410 34.39 -13.19 14.64
CA THR A 410 35.68 -13.62 14.09
C THR A 410 35.53 -14.65 12.99
N GLY A 411 34.34 -15.23 12.81
CA GLY A 411 34.05 -16.19 11.77
C GLY A 411 32.58 -16.55 11.72
N VAL A 412 32.13 -17.02 10.57
CA VAL A 412 30.80 -17.57 10.34
C VAL A 412 30.95 -18.85 9.52
N VAL A 413 30.23 -19.91 9.89
CA VAL A 413 30.12 -21.14 9.08
C VAL A 413 28.65 -21.51 8.88
N ASP A 414 28.38 -22.26 7.82
CA ASP A 414 27.07 -22.86 7.59
C ASP A 414 26.90 -24.18 8.37
N GLU A 415 25.79 -24.86 8.19
CA GLU A 415 25.46 -26.13 8.82
C GLU A 415 26.40 -27.29 8.38
N ASN A 416 27.11 -27.15 7.25
CA ASN A 416 28.05 -28.08 6.68
C ASN A 416 29.53 -27.75 6.97
N ASP A 417 29.79 -26.82 7.88
CA ASP A 417 31.13 -26.28 8.22
C ASP A 417 31.83 -25.52 7.09
N ASN A 418 31.10 -25.13 6.04
CA ASN A 418 31.67 -24.26 5.03
C ASN A 418 31.85 -22.84 5.58
N ASP A 419 32.99 -22.25 5.28
CA ASP A 419 33.30 -20.87 5.63
C ASP A 419 32.37 -19.90 4.89
N VAL A 420 31.68 -19.06 5.66
CA VAL A 420 30.72 -18.07 5.15
C VAL A 420 31.35 -16.68 5.24
N GLU A 421 31.36 -15.99 4.10
CA GLU A 421 31.84 -14.60 4.08
C GLU A 421 30.98 -13.69 4.93
N PHE A 422 31.65 -12.91 5.79
CA PHE A 422 31.01 -11.95 6.70
C PHE A 422 31.77 -10.63 6.76
N GLN A 423 31.08 -9.60 7.23
CA GLN A 423 31.63 -8.27 7.46
C GLN A 423 31.02 -7.65 8.71
N MET A 424 31.86 -7.07 9.55
CA MET A 424 31.37 -6.21 10.62
C MET A 424 30.95 -4.86 10.05
N ILE A 425 29.71 -4.46 10.28
CA ILE A 425 29.10 -3.24 9.74
C ILE A 425 28.60 -2.35 10.88
N ARG A 426 28.40 -1.07 10.56
CA ARG A 426 27.80 -0.12 11.49
C ARG A 426 26.29 -0.31 11.57
N ALA A 427 25.77 -0.43 12.79
CA ALA A 427 24.34 -0.48 13.02
C ALA A 427 23.69 0.90 12.80
N PRO A 428 22.42 0.97 12.34
CA PRO A 428 21.70 2.23 12.18
C PRO A 428 21.37 2.91 13.52
N TYR A 429 21.42 2.18 14.61
CA TYR A 429 21.22 2.64 15.99
C TYR A 429 22.14 1.87 16.93
N THR A 430 22.30 2.37 18.15
CA THR A 430 23.04 1.67 19.21
C THR A 430 22.14 0.58 19.79
N ASP A 431 22.65 -0.66 19.80
CA ASP A 431 22.03 -1.80 20.45
C ASP A 431 22.86 -2.13 21.70
N GLY A 432 22.30 -1.86 22.87
CA GLY A 432 23.04 -1.98 24.11
C GLY A 432 24.31 -1.10 24.12
N GLN A 433 25.46 -1.73 24.18
CA GLN A 433 26.77 -1.07 24.20
C GLN A 433 27.45 -0.97 22.84
N SER A 434 26.86 -1.55 21.81
CA SER A 434 27.48 -1.66 20.48
C SER A 434 26.70 -0.92 19.40
N ARG A 435 27.45 -0.43 18.41
CA ARG A 435 26.92 0.02 17.12
C ARG A 435 27.30 -0.92 15.98
N ASN A 436 27.70 -2.14 16.29
CA ASN A 436 28.16 -3.09 15.29
C ASN A 436 27.10 -4.17 15.02
N ARG A 437 27.11 -4.63 13.82
CA ARG A 437 26.36 -5.81 13.38
C ARG A 437 27.27 -6.70 12.56
N CYS A 438 27.08 -8.00 12.66
CA CYS A 438 27.67 -8.96 11.73
C CYS A 438 26.73 -9.11 10.52
N LEU A 439 27.22 -8.77 9.35
CA LEU A 439 26.57 -9.02 8.05
C LEU A 439 27.22 -10.26 7.44
N PHE A 440 26.44 -11.20 6.92
CA PHE A 440 26.99 -12.42 6.31
C PHE A 440 26.10 -12.89 5.17
N ASN A 441 26.68 -13.65 4.23
CA ASN A 441 25.97 -14.25 3.12
C ASN A 441 25.03 -15.34 3.59
N VAL A 442 23.84 -15.40 2.99
CA VAL A 442 22.86 -16.45 3.25
C VAL A 442 22.34 -17.05 1.95
N GLU A 443 22.09 -18.35 2.00
CA GLU A 443 21.33 -19.08 0.99
C GLU A 443 20.27 -19.92 1.71
N ILE A 444 18.99 -19.65 1.42
CA ILE A 444 17.88 -20.20 2.18
C ILE A 444 16.88 -20.82 1.21
N PRO A 445 16.53 -22.12 1.36
CA PRO A 445 15.57 -22.78 0.47
C PRO A 445 14.17 -22.17 0.57
N ALA A 446 13.35 -22.43 -0.45
CA ALA A 446 11.94 -22.02 -0.46
C ALA A 446 11.19 -22.63 0.74
N TYR A 447 10.35 -21.81 1.42
CA TYR A 447 9.61 -22.19 2.61
C TYR A 447 10.45 -22.90 3.67
N GLY A 448 11.70 -22.50 3.81
CA GLY A 448 12.69 -23.20 4.61
C GLY A 448 13.50 -22.29 5.51
N TYR A 449 14.55 -22.88 6.05
CA TYR A 449 15.54 -22.20 6.86
C TYR A 449 16.95 -22.73 6.55
N SER A 450 17.94 -21.94 6.97
CA SER A 450 19.34 -22.37 7.03
C SER A 450 19.93 -21.98 8.39
N THR A 451 20.86 -22.78 8.89
CA THR A 451 21.50 -22.53 10.17
C THR A 451 22.95 -22.12 9.95
N TYR A 452 23.34 -21.04 10.61
CA TYR A 452 24.70 -20.51 10.61
C TYR A 452 25.23 -20.46 12.02
N PHE A 453 26.57 -20.55 12.17
CA PHE A 453 27.23 -20.51 13.46
C PHE A 453 28.27 -19.38 13.47
N ILE A 454 28.26 -18.56 14.49
CA ILE A 454 29.05 -17.34 14.59
C ILE A 454 30.07 -17.49 15.71
N PHE A 455 31.34 -17.32 15.36
CA PHE A 455 32.46 -17.41 16.28
C PHE A 455 32.91 -16.01 16.70
N ARG A 456 33.34 -15.91 17.96
CA ARG A 456 33.85 -14.68 18.59
C ARG A 456 35.33 -14.79 19.02
N ASP A 457 35.92 -15.96 18.76
CA ASP A 457 37.30 -16.25 19.13
C ASP A 457 38.04 -16.93 17.97
N LYS A 458 39.19 -16.36 17.58
CA LYS A 458 40.03 -16.92 16.52
C LYS A 458 40.75 -18.23 16.93
N GLN A 459 40.77 -18.57 18.22
CA GLN A 459 41.35 -19.84 18.68
C GLN A 459 40.49 -21.02 18.23
N ASN A 460 39.19 -20.83 18.09
CA ASN A 460 38.25 -21.87 17.71
C ASN A 460 37.88 -21.87 16.22
N TYR A 461 38.10 -20.75 15.53
CA TYR A 461 37.85 -20.66 14.12
C TYR A 461 38.61 -19.50 13.46
N VAL A 462 39.32 -19.82 12.38
CA VAL A 462 40.01 -18.84 11.53
C VAL A 462 39.34 -18.81 10.15
N PRO A 463 38.65 -17.72 9.80
CA PRO A 463 37.98 -17.61 8.51
C PRO A 463 38.99 -17.51 7.37
N GLN A 464 38.52 -17.83 6.16
CA GLN A 464 39.30 -17.55 4.96
C GLN A 464 39.54 -16.05 4.80
N GLU A 465 40.79 -15.69 4.48
CA GLU A 465 41.09 -14.30 4.11
C GLU A 465 40.43 -13.96 2.77
N ARG A 466 39.81 -12.79 2.71
CA ARG A 466 39.15 -12.26 1.51
C ARG A 466 39.57 -10.84 1.27
N GLU A 467 39.85 -10.53 0.03
CA GLU A 467 40.22 -9.19 -0.39
C GLU A 467 38.98 -8.28 -0.46
N ASN A 468 39.16 -7.03 -0.07
CA ASN A 468 38.19 -5.99 -0.30
C ASN A 468 38.16 -5.64 -1.79
N GLN A 469 37.01 -5.83 -2.44
CA GLN A 469 36.82 -5.57 -3.87
C GLN A 469 36.18 -4.20 -4.15
N PHE A 470 35.99 -3.39 -3.12
CA PHE A 470 35.43 -2.06 -3.28
C PHE A 470 36.54 -1.02 -3.35
N ALA A 471 36.42 -0.09 -4.30
CA ALA A 471 37.15 1.15 -4.29
C ALA A 471 36.18 2.29 -3.87
N ILE A 472 36.57 3.00 -2.82
CA ILE A 472 35.75 4.09 -2.28
C ILE A 472 36.65 5.29 -1.96
N GLY A 473 36.24 6.46 -2.39
CA GLY A 473 36.92 7.70 -2.13
C GLY A 473 35.96 8.79 -1.69
N GLU A 474 36.44 10.02 -1.63
CA GLU A 474 35.61 11.14 -1.19
C GLU A 474 34.36 11.32 -2.05
N LYS A 475 34.48 11.18 -3.39
CA LYS A 475 33.39 11.45 -4.34
C LYS A 475 33.12 10.29 -5.27
N PHE A 476 33.43 9.08 -4.90
CA PHE A 476 33.08 7.90 -5.69
C PHE A 476 32.96 6.66 -4.83
N ILE A 477 32.18 5.71 -5.32
CA ILE A 477 32.07 4.35 -4.77
C ILE A 477 31.96 3.37 -5.94
N GLU A 478 32.65 2.25 -5.83
CA GLU A 478 32.82 1.29 -6.90
C GLU A 478 32.92 -0.16 -6.38
N ASN A 479 32.28 -1.09 -7.08
CA ASN A 479 32.50 -2.51 -6.94
C ASN A 479 32.96 -3.14 -8.28
N SER A 480 32.97 -4.47 -8.39
CA SER A 480 33.33 -5.19 -9.64
C SER A 480 32.41 -4.87 -10.83
N VAL A 481 31.20 -4.36 -10.59
CA VAL A 481 30.12 -4.19 -11.59
C VAL A 481 29.77 -2.74 -11.85
N VAL A 482 29.72 -1.91 -10.82
CA VAL A 482 29.20 -0.54 -10.87
C VAL A 482 30.22 0.45 -10.32
N ARG A 483 30.29 1.64 -10.93
CA ARG A 483 30.97 2.82 -10.42
C ARG A 483 30.00 4.00 -10.40
N LEU A 484 29.90 4.66 -9.25
CA LEU A 484 29.21 5.94 -9.07
C LEU A 484 30.22 7.03 -8.81
N GLU A 485 30.08 8.18 -9.49
CA GLU A 485 30.87 9.39 -9.25
C GLU A 485 29.94 10.56 -8.91
N PHE A 486 30.41 11.41 -8.01
CA PHE A 486 29.65 12.54 -7.48
C PHE A 486 30.38 13.86 -7.71
N ASP A 487 29.63 14.94 -7.93
CA ASP A 487 30.16 16.30 -7.89
C ASP A 487 30.20 16.86 -6.46
N SER A 488 30.61 18.14 -6.32
CA SER A 488 30.70 18.82 -5.03
C SER A 488 29.34 19.08 -4.36
N ASP A 489 28.27 19.02 -5.11
CA ASP A 489 26.90 19.20 -4.60
C ASP A 489 26.24 17.88 -4.20
N GLY A 490 26.93 16.74 -4.40
CA GLY A 490 26.42 15.41 -4.07
C GLY A 490 25.51 14.82 -5.13
N ARG A 491 25.49 15.40 -6.33
CA ARG A 491 24.76 14.85 -7.49
C ARG A 491 25.58 13.73 -8.11
N ILE A 492 24.93 12.65 -8.52
CA ILE A 492 25.61 11.57 -9.26
C ILE A 492 25.82 12.04 -10.70
N ILE A 493 27.07 12.22 -11.09
CA ILE A 493 27.46 12.66 -12.45
C ILE A 493 27.81 11.49 -13.37
N SER A 494 28.05 10.31 -12.81
CA SER A 494 28.24 9.07 -13.56
C SER A 494 27.67 7.88 -12.79
N TYR A 495 26.88 7.07 -13.47
CA TYR A 495 26.48 5.74 -13.05
C TYR A 495 26.86 4.75 -14.15
N PHE A 496 28.07 4.25 -14.04
CA PHE A 496 28.66 3.39 -15.07
C PHE A 496 28.56 1.92 -14.70
N ASN A 497 27.89 1.12 -15.53
CA ASN A 497 27.88 -0.34 -15.39
C ASN A 497 28.99 -0.94 -16.23
N LYS A 498 30.02 -1.47 -15.57
CA LYS A 498 31.22 -2.02 -16.19
C LYS A 498 30.95 -3.28 -17.01
N LYS A 499 30.07 -4.18 -16.53
CA LYS A 499 29.71 -5.42 -17.25
C LYS A 499 28.97 -5.15 -18.55
N LYS A 500 28.11 -4.14 -18.55
CA LYS A 500 27.35 -3.71 -19.73
C LYS A 500 28.10 -2.66 -20.57
N ASN A 501 29.22 -2.14 -20.07
CA ASN A 501 29.96 -1.02 -20.64
C ASN A 501 29.05 0.15 -21.00
N LYS A 502 28.17 0.56 -20.05
CA LYS A 502 27.12 1.54 -20.30
C LYS A 502 27.07 2.59 -19.18
N GLU A 503 27.03 3.86 -19.59
CA GLU A 503 26.67 4.99 -18.74
C GLU A 503 25.15 5.11 -18.69
N PHE A 504 24.59 5.22 -17.49
CA PHE A 504 23.14 5.39 -17.28
C PHE A 504 22.71 6.83 -17.06
N CYS A 505 23.62 7.75 -16.70
CA CYS A 505 23.29 9.16 -16.54
C CYS A 505 23.30 9.88 -17.88
N GLU A 506 22.18 10.48 -18.25
CA GLU A 506 22.15 11.49 -19.34
C GLU A 506 22.59 12.86 -18.81
N LYS A 507 22.14 13.21 -17.62
CA LYS A 507 22.46 14.41 -16.84
C LYS A 507 22.66 14.01 -15.39
N PRO A 508 23.21 14.87 -14.52
CA PRO A 508 23.38 14.56 -13.10
C PRO A 508 22.06 14.16 -12.42
N LEU A 509 22.08 13.01 -11.74
CA LEU A 509 21.00 12.59 -10.88
C LEU A 509 21.03 13.44 -9.61
N SER A 510 19.92 14.05 -9.21
CA SER A 510 19.92 15.07 -8.17
C SER A 510 18.65 15.03 -7.31
N ALA A 511 18.74 15.60 -6.13
CA ALA A 511 17.59 15.90 -5.27
C ALA A 511 17.16 17.35 -5.57
N ILE A 512 16.06 17.50 -6.31
CA ILE A 512 15.51 18.78 -6.72
C ILE A 512 14.38 19.21 -5.79
N VAL A 513 14.17 20.50 -5.69
CA VAL A 513 13.07 21.11 -4.96
C VAL A 513 12.15 21.79 -5.98
N CYS A 514 10.92 21.32 -6.06
CA CYS A 514 9.91 21.91 -6.94
C CYS A 514 8.91 22.74 -6.14
N GLU A 515 8.31 23.72 -6.80
CA GLU A 515 7.20 24.48 -6.23
C GLU A 515 6.00 23.53 -6.05
N ASP A 516 5.43 23.53 -4.84
CA ASP A 516 4.11 23.04 -4.58
C ASP A 516 3.18 24.24 -4.57
N ARG A 517 2.15 24.24 -5.41
CA ARG A 517 1.25 25.39 -5.52
C ARG A 517 0.54 25.59 -4.19
N ASP A 518 0.19 26.84 -3.91
CA ASP A 518 -0.61 27.23 -2.74
C ASP A 518 -2.05 26.67 -2.89
N SER A 519 -2.18 25.37 -2.70
CA SER A 519 -3.40 24.60 -2.85
C SER A 519 -3.62 23.73 -1.60
N ASP A 520 -4.60 22.88 -1.65
CA ASP A 520 -4.87 21.90 -0.60
C ASP A 520 -3.87 20.72 -0.62
N THR A 521 -3.97 19.82 0.37
CA THR A 521 -3.14 18.60 0.46
C THR A 521 -3.45 17.58 -0.62
N TRP A 522 -4.58 17.66 -1.32
CA TRP A 522 -4.92 16.80 -2.43
C TRP A 522 -4.14 17.15 -3.70
N GLY A 523 -3.76 18.43 -3.87
CA GLY A 523 -3.19 18.91 -5.12
C GLY A 523 -4.22 18.82 -6.25
N HIS A 524 -5.45 19.26 -6.00
CA HIS A 524 -6.53 19.27 -6.99
C HIS A 524 -6.13 20.05 -8.24
N LEU A 525 -6.37 19.46 -9.43
CA LEU A 525 -6.03 20.05 -10.72
C LEU A 525 -4.53 20.38 -10.88
N VAL A 526 -3.67 19.81 -10.04
CA VAL A 526 -2.22 19.84 -10.19
C VAL A 526 -1.80 18.50 -10.77
N PHE A 527 -1.47 18.46 -12.05
CA PHE A 527 -1.10 17.23 -12.74
C PHE A 527 0.41 16.99 -12.72
N ASP A 528 1.20 18.02 -12.46
CA ASP A 528 2.64 17.95 -12.38
C ASP A 528 3.22 18.87 -11.28
N PHE A 529 4.37 18.50 -10.73
CA PHE A 529 5.22 19.32 -9.88
C PHE A 529 6.59 19.49 -10.56
N ASN A 530 6.62 20.17 -11.70
CA ASN A 530 7.79 20.27 -12.57
C ASN A 530 8.48 21.65 -12.54
N LYS A 531 7.97 22.61 -11.76
CA LYS A 531 8.62 23.92 -11.60
C LYS A 531 9.76 23.81 -10.58
N ASP A 532 10.97 23.56 -11.09
CA ASP A 532 12.20 23.52 -10.29
C ASP A 532 12.48 24.91 -9.69
N VAL A 533 12.66 24.97 -8.37
CA VAL A 533 13.03 26.19 -7.62
C VAL A 533 14.38 26.05 -6.93
N GLY A 534 15.06 24.91 -7.10
CA GLY A 534 16.40 24.67 -6.62
C GLY A 534 16.70 23.19 -6.38
N SER A 535 17.89 22.93 -5.89
CA SER A 535 18.35 21.57 -5.58
C SER A 535 19.17 21.54 -4.30
N PHE A 536 19.23 20.38 -3.67
CA PHE A 536 20.17 20.13 -2.60
C PHE A 536 21.60 20.17 -3.14
N GLY A 537 22.51 20.76 -2.36
CA GLY A 537 23.92 20.92 -2.74
C GLY A 537 24.82 21.12 -1.53
N ASN A 538 26.04 21.61 -1.75
CA ASN A 538 27.08 21.81 -0.71
C ASN A 538 27.33 20.52 0.08
N ALA A 539 27.62 19.42 -0.60
CA ALA A 539 27.62 18.10 -0.01
C ALA A 539 28.86 17.82 0.85
N GLU A 540 28.63 17.16 1.97
CA GLU A 540 29.65 16.55 2.83
C GLU A 540 29.67 15.04 2.56
N PHE A 541 30.88 14.51 2.29
CA PHE A 541 31.07 13.10 2.01
C PHE A 541 31.73 12.38 3.18
N THR A 542 31.27 11.17 3.48
CA THR A 542 31.88 10.33 4.51
C THR A 542 31.83 8.86 4.08
N VAL A 543 32.98 8.21 4.08
CA VAL A 543 33.03 6.75 3.97
C VAL A 543 32.47 6.17 5.28
N GLU A 544 31.26 5.63 5.22
CA GLU A 544 30.58 5.12 6.40
C GLU A 544 31.10 3.72 6.76
N GLU A 545 31.32 2.88 5.77
CA GLU A 545 31.90 1.56 5.89
C GLU A 545 32.49 1.06 4.58
N THR A 546 33.46 0.18 4.69
CA THR A 546 34.00 -0.60 3.57
C THR A 546 34.44 -1.96 4.07
N GLY A 547 34.29 -3.00 3.28
CA GLY A 547 34.67 -4.37 3.63
C GLY A 547 34.56 -5.33 2.46
N THR A 548 34.39 -6.61 2.73
CA THR A 548 34.40 -7.63 1.66
C THR A 548 33.02 -7.83 1.02
N LEU A 549 31.93 -7.56 1.75
CA LEU A 549 30.54 -7.78 1.27
C LEU A 549 29.86 -6.53 0.77
N ARG A 550 30.15 -5.39 1.40
CA ARG A 550 29.56 -4.10 0.99
C ARG A 550 30.42 -2.91 1.37
N ALA A 551 30.20 -1.81 0.68
CA ALA A 551 30.70 -0.49 1.01
C ALA A 551 29.59 0.54 0.96
N THR A 552 29.68 1.58 1.81
CA THR A 552 28.67 2.64 1.91
C THR A 552 29.33 4.01 1.95
N LEU A 553 28.94 4.88 1.02
CA LEU A 553 29.28 6.30 1.00
C LEU A 553 28.06 7.10 1.50
N ARG A 554 28.25 7.91 2.51
CA ARG A 554 27.26 8.85 3.02
C ARG A 554 27.47 10.22 2.39
N VAL A 555 26.42 10.74 1.78
CA VAL A 555 26.37 12.09 1.20
C VAL A 555 25.34 12.90 1.99
N LYS A 556 25.75 14.00 2.59
CA LYS A 556 24.88 14.93 3.32
C LYS A 556 24.85 16.26 2.59
N SER A 557 23.69 16.67 2.14
CA SER A 557 23.49 17.89 1.35
C SER A 557 22.42 18.79 1.97
N TYR A 558 22.38 20.04 1.53
CA TYR A 558 21.59 21.10 2.15
C TYR A 558 20.79 21.88 1.11
N TYR A 559 19.61 22.33 1.52
CA TYR A 559 18.81 23.32 0.81
C TYR A 559 18.17 24.24 1.86
N ASN A 560 18.55 25.53 1.89
CA ASN A 560 18.16 26.46 2.95
C ASN A 560 18.40 25.86 4.36
N ASN A 561 17.31 25.67 5.13
CA ASN A 561 17.33 25.02 6.45
C ASN A 561 17.04 23.52 6.41
N SER A 562 16.89 22.96 5.25
CA SER A 562 16.59 21.54 5.03
C SER A 562 17.87 20.73 4.87
N VAL A 563 17.84 19.48 5.34
CA VAL A 563 18.97 18.55 5.25
C VAL A 563 18.51 17.26 4.63
N LEU A 564 19.28 16.76 3.67
CA LEU A 564 19.13 15.43 3.08
C LEU A 564 20.41 14.63 3.32
N ILE A 565 20.26 13.41 3.84
CA ILE A 565 21.36 12.46 4.01
C ILE A 565 21.03 11.22 3.19
N GLN A 566 21.91 10.89 2.26
CA GLN A 566 21.79 9.73 1.40
C GLN A 566 22.94 8.77 1.68
N TYR A 567 22.62 7.49 1.91
CA TYR A 567 23.59 6.41 2.07
C TYR A 567 23.55 5.57 0.81
N TYR A 568 24.62 5.63 0.02
CA TYR A 568 24.80 4.86 -1.21
C TYR A 568 25.57 3.61 -0.88
N THR A 569 24.91 2.46 -0.94
CA THR A 569 25.51 1.16 -0.60
C THR A 569 25.62 0.31 -1.85
N LEU A 570 26.82 -0.19 -2.11
CA LEU A 570 27.10 -1.21 -3.11
C LEU A 570 27.40 -2.53 -2.41
N TYR A 571 26.81 -3.61 -2.90
CA TYR A 571 27.11 -4.96 -2.48
C TYR A 571 28.08 -5.63 -3.47
N LYS A 572 28.81 -6.63 -2.98
CA LYS A 572 29.76 -7.42 -3.78
C LYS A 572 29.05 -8.00 -5.01
N ASP A 573 29.68 -7.88 -6.18
CA ASP A 573 29.23 -8.43 -7.47
C ASP A 573 27.81 -8.07 -7.93
N SER A 574 27.17 -7.09 -7.27
CA SER A 574 25.82 -6.61 -7.59
C SER A 574 25.86 -5.38 -8.47
N ASP A 575 24.95 -5.31 -9.43
CA ASP A 575 24.68 -4.09 -10.20
C ASP A 575 23.65 -3.15 -9.54
N LYS A 576 23.09 -3.56 -8.38
CA LYS A 576 22.14 -2.74 -7.63
C LYS A 576 22.84 -1.74 -6.74
N VAL A 577 22.33 -0.53 -6.71
CA VAL A 577 22.71 0.53 -5.77
C VAL A 577 21.56 0.70 -4.77
N GLU A 578 21.83 0.41 -3.51
CA GLU A 578 20.87 0.70 -2.45
C GLU A 578 21.05 2.15 -2.00
N VAL A 579 19.98 2.93 -1.97
CA VAL A 579 20.00 4.32 -1.52
C VAL A 579 19.01 4.49 -0.37
N ARG A 580 19.54 4.73 0.83
CA ARG A 580 18.72 5.06 1.99
C ARG A 580 18.75 6.56 2.23
N CYS A 581 17.58 7.19 2.17
CA CYS A 581 17.41 8.62 2.40
C CYS A 581 16.90 8.91 3.81
N LYS A 582 17.46 9.95 4.44
CA LYS A 582 16.92 10.60 5.63
C LYS A 582 16.83 12.09 5.35
N THR A 583 15.67 12.67 5.56
CA THR A 583 15.48 14.11 5.32
C THR A 583 14.86 14.80 6.53
N SER A 584 15.28 16.04 6.74
CA SER A 584 14.59 17.04 7.55
C SER A 584 14.22 18.19 6.60
N PHE A 585 13.04 18.07 5.96
CA PHE A 585 12.56 19.04 4.97
C PHE A 585 11.75 20.12 5.69
N LYS A 586 12.19 21.38 5.59
CA LYS A 586 11.64 22.53 6.33
C LYS A 586 11.21 23.66 5.40
N GLU A 587 10.71 23.28 4.24
CA GLU A 587 10.27 24.22 3.22
C GLU A 587 8.75 24.25 3.17
N GLU A 588 8.19 25.44 3.03
CA GLU A 588 6.75 25.64 2.79
C GLU A 588 6.47 25.72 1.29
N TYR A 589 5.33 25.19 0.85
CA TYR A 589 4.90 25.17 -0.55
C TYR A 589 5.94 24.62 -1.53
N LYS A 590 6.62 23.55 -1.11
CA LYS A 590 7.64 22.87 -1.91
C LYS A 590 7.58 21.37 -1.72
N ILE A 591 7.97 20.65 -2.75
CA ILE A 591 8.12 19.21 -2.76
C ILE A 591 9.56 18.83 -3.08
N LEU A 592 10.10 17.84 -2.35
CA LEU A 592 11.40 17.23 -2.64
C LEU A 592 11.19 16.05 -3.61
N LYS A 593 11.90 16.09 -4.74
CA LYS A 593 11.92 15.01 -5.74
C LYS A 593 13.34 14.51 -5.95
N LEU A 594 13.47 13.20 -6.22
CA LEU A 594 14.72 12.61 -6.72
C LEU A 594 14.62 12.52 -8.25
N SER A 595 15.47 13.24 -8.94
CA SER A 595 15.52 13.30 -10.40
C SER A 595 16.51 12.27 -10.94
N PHE A 596 16.06 11.40 -11.84
CA PHE A 596 16.84 10.36 -12.50
C PHE A 596 16.80 10.51 -14.03
N PRO A 597 17.52 11.49 -14.62
CA PRO A 597 17.62 11.63 -16.07
C PRO A 597 18.47 10.51 -16.65
N VAL A 598 17.80 9.44 -17.09
CA VAL A 598 18.44 8.23 -17.59
C VAL A 598 18.74 8.31 -19.10
N ALA A 599 19.90 7.81 -19.52
CA ALA A 599 20.36 7.79 -20.91
C ALA A 599 19.64 6.69 -21.72
N ILE A 600 18.34 6.89 -21.97
CA ILE A 600 17.47 5.98 -22.72
C ILE A 600 16.67 6.80 -23.73
N SER A 601 16.74 6.42 -25.02
CA SER A 601 16.01 7.10 -26.09
C SER A 601 14.57 6.57 -26.17
N ASP A 602 13.59 7.48 -26.26
CA ASP A 602 12.14 7.19 -26.41
C ASP A 602 11.61 6.11 -25.45
N PRO A 603 11.77 6.28 -24.13
CA PRO A 603 11.38 5.28 -23.17
C PRO A 603 9.85 5.16 -23.06
N LYS A 604 9.36 3.94 -22.85
CA LYS A 604 8.07 3.67 -22.23
C LYS A 604 8.29 3.55 -20.73
N ALA A 605 7.40 4.09 -19.93
CA ALA A 605 7.42 3.93 -18.48
C ALA A 605 6.53 2.76 -18.07
N VAL A 606 7.07 1.85 -17.29
CA VAL A 606 6.35 0.71 -16.71
C VAL A 606 6.23 0.93 -15.21
N TYR A 607 5.00 1.02 -14.74
CA TYR A 607 4.67 1.30 -13.34
C TYR A 607 4.14 0.04 -12.67
N SER A 608 4.69 -0.30 -11.49
CA SER A 608 4.16 -1.41 -10.69
C SER A 608 2.81 -1.06 -10.11
N MET A 609 1.87 -2.01 -10.18
CA MET A 609 0.51 -1.96 -9.68
C MET A 609 0.22 -3.18 -8.79
N PRO A 610 -0.91 -3.22 -8.05
CA PRO A 610 -1.29 -4.40 -7.27
C PRO A 610 -1.36 -5.67 -8.13
N PHE A 611 -0.48 -6.62 -7.88
CA PHE A 611 -0.36 -7.90 -8.62
C PHE A 611 -0.12 -7.76 -10.14
N GLY A 612 0.45 -6.63 -10.59
CA GLY A 612 0.72 -6.41 -12.00
C GLY A 612 1.53 -5.15 -12.28
N PHE A 613 1.42 -4.69 -13.51
CA PHE A 613 2.05 -3.45 -13.97
C PHE A 613 1.24 -2.84 -15.13
N ILE A 614 1.44 -1.57 -15.35
CA ILE A 614 0.89 -0.84 -16.50
C ILE A 614 2.02 -0.15 -17.27
N LYS A 615 1.91 -0.15 -18.60
CA LYS A 615 2.85 0.57 -19.49
C LYS A 615 2.19 1.85 -19.98
N LYS A 616 2.88 2.97 -19.81
CA LYS A 616 2.42 4.28 -20.29
C LYS A 616 3.49 4.98 -21.08
N LYS A 617 3.08 5.79 -22.03
CA LYS A 617 3.99 6.75 -22.67
C LYS A 617 4.20 7.91 -21.70
N PRO A 618 5.44 8.33 -21.42
CA PRO A 618 5.69 9.51 -20.60
C PRO A 618 5.02 10.75 -21.22
N HIS A 619 4.28 11.49 -20.42
CA HIS A 619 3.57 12.71 -20.83
C HIS A 619 3.88 13.93 -19.95
N GLY A 620 4.71 13.76 -18.90
CA GLY A 620 5.15 14.84 -18.03
C GLY A 620 4.30 15.08 -16.79
N GLU A 621 3.23 14.31 -16.62
CA GLU A 621 2.37 14.36 -15.42
C GLU A 621 2.84 13.35 -14.36
N GLU A 622 2.39 13.54 -13.12
CA GLU A 622 2.67 12.63 -12.00
C GLU A 622 1.87 11.33 -12.16
N GLU A 623 2.54 10.20 -11.98
CA GLU A 623 1.91 8.88 -12.07
C GLU A 623 2.13 8.08 -10.79
N PRO A 624 1.09 7.45 -10.21
CA PRO A 624 1.26 6.60 -9.05
C PRO A 624 1.95 5.28 -9.42
N SER A 625 2.80 4.78 -8.51
CA SER A 625 3.41 3.46 -8.61
C SER A 625 3.61 2.89 -7.21
N GLN A 626 3.52 1.57 -7.06
CA GLN A 626 3.58 0.94 -5.75
C GLN A 626 5.00 0.63 -5.28
N GLY A 627 5.80 -0.03 -6.07
CA GLY A 627 7.08 -0.56 -5.63
C GLY A 627 8.24 -0.24 -6.56
N TRP A 628 8.01 -0.11 -7.85
CA TRP A 628 9.05 0.15 -8.83
C TRP A 628 8.51 0.82 -10.09
N VAL A 629 9.37 1.56 -10.73
CA VAL A 629 9.16 2.12 -12.07
C VAL A 629 10.34 1.68 -12.94
N SER A 630 10.08 1.24 -14.16
CA SER A 630 11.11 0.87 -15.12
C SER A 630 10.94 1.65 -16.41
N PRO A 631 11.96 2.40 -16.86
CA PRO A 631 12.01 2.89 -18.23
C PRO A 631 12.44 1.74 -19.14
N GLU A 632 11.67 1.46 -20.18
CA GLU A 632 11.95 0.40 -21.17
C GLU A 632 12.04 1.01 -22.56
N THR A 633 12.89 0.43 -23.42
CA THR A 633 12.87 0.63 -24.87
C THR A 633 12.31 -0.61 -25.55
N ASP A 634 11.75 -0.46 -26.75
CA ASP A 634 11.31 -1.60 -27.57
C ASP A 634 12.45 -2.53 -27.94
#